data_f83ee7d83d1395bd027c213d52fc6c2d
#
_entry.id   f83ee7d83d1395bd027c213d52fc6c2d
#
_cell.length_a   1.000
_cell.length_b   1.000
_cell.length_c   1.000
_cell.angle_alpha   90.00
_cell.angle_beta   90.00
_cell.angle_gamma   90.00
#
_symmetry.space_group_name_H-M   'P 1'
#
loop_
_entity.id
_entity.type
_entity.pdbx_description
1 polymer ?
#
loop_
_entity_poly.entity_id
_entity_poly.type
_entity_poly.pdbx_seq_one_letter_code
_entity_poly.pdbx_strand_id
1 'polypeptide(L)'
;LSDGEKVDVKTKQTSVTPLPEYDCSVAKYNTKQLCDSYAFVRVSNDFTTGWYLGKIDKEEFLNRAIFMKKGDVDLSNNYRVRADCYNLKIHELAAP
;
A
#
# COMPACT_ATOMS: atom_id res chain seq x y z
N LEU A 1 -15.40 2.22 12.02
CA LEU A 1 -15.09 0.97 12.68
C LEU A 1 -15.56 1.00 14.13
N SER A 2 -15.86 -0.18 14.68
CA SER A 2 -16.63 -0.29 15.89
C SER A 2 -15.98 0.30 17.15
N ASP A 3 -14.66 0.39 17.19
CA ASP A 3 -13.90 0.88 18.34
C ASP A 3 -13.26 2.25 18.09
N GLY A 4 -13.72 2.95 17.08
CA GLY A 4 -13.19 4.26 16.74
C GLY A 4 -11.88 4.25 15.97
N GLU A 5 -11.42 3.10 15.56
CA GLU A 5 -10.22 3.02 14.71
C GLU A 5 -10.43 3.77 13.40
N LYS A 6 -9.46 4.62 13.04
CA LYS A 6 -9.47 5.36 11.78
C LYS A 6 -8.60 4.61 10.77
N VAL A 7 -9.21 4.13 9.69
CA VAL A 7 -8.51 3.39 8.65
C VAL A 7 -8.46 4.23 7.38
N ASP A 8 -7.26 4.43 6.86
CA ASP A 8 -7.06 5.09 5.56
C ASP A 8 -6.98 4.00 4.50
N VAL A 9 -7.95 3.98 3.59
CA VAL A 9 -8.01 2.99 2.52
C VAL A 9 -7.22 3.50 1.33
N LYS A 10 -6.19 2.74 0.95
CA LYS A 10 -5.37 3.04 -0.22
C LYS A 10 -5.79 2.14 -1.37
N THR A 11 -6.32 2.73 -2.43
CA THR A 11 -6.82 2.01 -3.60
C THR A 11 -5.93 2.26 -4.80
N LYS A 12 -5.60 1.20 -5.54
CA LYS A 12 -4.80 1.30 -6.76
C LYS A 12 -5.47 0.50 -7.86
N GLN A 13 -5.51 1.08 -9.07
CA GLN A 13 -5.96 0.36 -10.25
C GLN A 13 -4.85 -0.56 -10.77
N THR A 14 -5.24 -1.71 -11.31
CA THR A 14 -4.30 -2.68 -11.87
C THR A 14 -4.90 -3.36 -13.09
N SER A 15 -4.03 -3.73 -14.03
CA SER A 15 -4.43 -4.51 -15.21
C SER A 15 -4.24 -6.02 -15.01
N VAL A 16 -3.64 -6.42 -13.89
CA VAL A 16 -3.33 -7.82 -13.60
C VAL A 16 -3.73 -8.17 -12.17
N THR A 17 -3.90 -9.46 -11.90
CA THR A 17 -4.15 -9.96 -10.54
C THR A 17 -2.95 -9.62 -9.64
N PRO A 18 -3.17 -9.03 -8.46
CA PRO A 18 -2.07 -8.72 -7.55
C PRO A 18 -1.31 -9.97 -7.11
N LEU A 19 0.02 -9.90 -7.12
CA LEU A 19 0.88 -10.97 -6.65
C LEU A 19 1.44 -10.62 -5.27
N PRO A 20 1.76 -11.63 -4.43
CA PRO A 20 2.26 -11.37 -3.05
C PRO A 20 3.52 -10.51 -2.99
N GLU A 21 4.36 -10.54 -4.02
CA GLU A 21 5.59 -9.75 -4.10
C GLU A 21 5.40 -8.33 -4.59
N TYR A 22 4.18 -7.93 -4.98
CA TYR A 22 3.90 -6.55 -5.36
C TYR A 22 3.89 -5.66 -4.12
N ASP A 23 4.19 -4.37 -4.31
CA ASP A 23 4.30 -3.42 -3.23
C ASP A 23 2.98 -2.74 -2.91
N CYS A 24 2.79 -2.49 -1.61
CA CYS A 24 1.80 -1.54 -1.11
C CYS A 24 2.55 -0.26 -0.76
N SER A 25 2.16 0.85 -1.37
CA SER A 25 2.89 2.11 -1.24
C SER A 25 2.05 3.18 -0.56
N VAL A 26 2.70 3.96 0.31
CA VAL A 26 2.11 5.16 0.91
C VAL A 26 3.06 6.31 0.62
N ALA A 27 2.59 7.34 -0.08
CA ALA A 27 3.40 8.52 -0.36
C ALA A 27 3.81 9.21 0.94
N LYS A 28 5.03 9.72 1.00
CA LYS A 28 5.56 10.34 2.20
C LYS A 28 4.65 11.46 2.72
N TYR A 29 4.12 12.29 1.84
CA TYR A 29 3.23 13.39 2.26
C TYR A 29 1.92 12.88 2.85
N ASN A 30 1.48 11.67 2.50
CA ASN A 30 0.26 11.08 3.05
C ASN A 30 0.46 10.49 4.45
N THR A 31 1.70 10.29 4.90
CA THR A 31 1.96 9.77 6.24
C THR A 31 1.58 10.76 7.34
N LYS A 32 1.31 12.00 6.99
CA LYS A 32 0.85 13.02 7.93
C LYS A 32 -0.65 12.94 8.22
N GLN A 33 -1.39 12.15 7.46
CA GLN A 33 -2.82 11.97 7.69
C GLN A 33 -3.08 11.29 9.02
N LEU A 34 -4.13 11.74 9.71
CA LEU A 34 -4.52 11.14 10.99
C LEU A 34 -5.27 9.84 10.74
N CYS A 35 -4.61 8.74 10.95
CA CYS A 35 -5.22 7.42 10.87
C CYS A 35 -4.45 6.46 11.77
N ASP A 36 -5.09 5.35 12.13
CA ASP A 36 -4.50 4.32 12.98
C ASP A 36 -3.93 3.19 12.15
N SER A 37 -4.51 2.93 10.98
CA SER A 37 -4.16 1.81 10.12
C SER A 37 -4.30 2.18 8.66
N TYR A 38 -3.58 1.44 7.81
CA TYR A 38 -3.76 1.46 6.36
C TYR A 38 -4.41 0.16 5.91
N ALA A 39 -5.40 0.26 5.04
CA ALA A 39 -5.98 -0.87 4.33
C ALA A 39 -5.69 -0.72 2.84
N PHE A 40 -5.22 -1.79 2.20
CA PHE A 40 -4.81 -1.75 0.81
C PHE A 40 -5.77 -2.55 -0.05
N VAL A 41 -6.22 -1.94 -1.14
CA VAL A 41 -7.18 -2.50 -2.08
C VAL A 41 -6.66 -2.28 -3.49
N ARG A 42 -6.83 -3.25 -4.35
CA ARG A 42 -6.61 -3.07 -5.79
C ARG A 42 -7.91 -3.33 -6.54
N VAL A 43 -8.13 -2.57 -7.60
CA VAL A 43 -9.29 -2.75 -8.48
C VAL A 43 -8.80 -2.90 -9.92
N SER A 44 -9.51 -3.73 -10.69
CA SER A 44 -9.19 -3.88 -12.10
C SER A 44 -9.50 -2.58 -12.84
N ASN A 45 -8.81 -2.36 -13.97
CA ASN A 45 -8.97 -1.12 -14.74
C ASN A 45 -10.39 -0.90 -15.25
N ASP A 46 -11.15 -1.97 -15.44
CA ASP A 46 -12.55 -1.91 -15.86
C ASP A 46 -13.54 -1.90 -14.68
N PHE A 47 -13.03 -1.87 -13.44
CA PHE A 47 -13.82 -1.83 -12.21
C PHE A 47 -14.74 -3.03 -11.99
N THR A 48 -14.46 -4.16 -12.64
CA THR A 48 -15.30 -5.37 -12.47
C THR A 48 -14.83 -6.26 -11.33
N THR A 49 -13.58 -6.12 -10.89
CA THR A 49 -12.98 -6.96 -9.85
C THR A 49 -12.23 -6.10 -8.86
N GLY A 50 -12.35 -6.42 -7.59
CA GLY A 50 -11.58 -5.80 -6.52
C GLY A 50 -10.89 -6.84 -5.67
N TRP A 51 -9.71 -6.51 -5.14
CA TRP A 51 -8.95 -7.37 -4.24
C TRP A 51 -8.65 -6.60 -2.95
N TYR A 52 -9.08 -7.16 -1.83
CA TYR A 52 -8.67 -6.65 -0.53
C TYR A 52 -7.36 -7.33 -0.14
N LEU A 53 -6.28 -6.55 -0.07
CA LEU A 53 -4.94 -7.11 0.12
C LEU A 53 -4.58 -7.30 1.60
N GLY A 54 -5.16 -6.50 2.46
CA GLY A 54 -4.90 -6.60 3.89
C GLY A 54 -4.83 -5.25 4.57
N LYS A 55 -4.67 -5.28 5.89
CA LYS A 55 -4.59 -4.10 6.74
C LYS A 55 -3.36 -4.20 7.63
N ILE A 56 -2.76 -3.07 7.99
CA ILE A 56 -1.62 -3.00 8.88
C ILE A 56 -1.70 -1.71 9.69
N ASP A 57 -1.29 -1.75 10.96
CA ASP A 57 -1.19 -0.56 11.79
C ASP A 57 -0.20 0.42 11.17
N LYS A 58 -0.54 1.71 11.21
CA LYS A 58 0.30 2.75 10.62
C LYS A 58 1.72 2.73 11.19
N GLU A 59 1.85 2.61 12.50
CA GLU A 59 3.16 2.59 13.14
C GLU A 59 3.97 1.38 12.70
N GLU A 60 3.36 0.20 12.65
CA GLU A 60 4.02 -1.00 12.17
C GLU A 60 4.43 -0.88 10.71
N PHE A 61 3.55 -0.32 9.87
CA PHE A 61 3.86 -0.09 8.46
C PHE A 61 5.10 0.78 8.31
N LEU A 62 5.15 1.92 9.01
CA LEU A 62 6.27 2.86 8.89
C LEU A 62 7.58 2.28 9.44
N ASN A 63 7.50 1.37 10.43
CA ASN A 63 8.69 0.71 10.96
C ASN A 63 9.24 -0.37 10.02
N ARG A 64 8.40 -1.02 9.26
CA ARG A 64 8.79 -2.16 8.40
C ARG A 64 8.96 -1.80 6.95
N ALA A 65 8.32 -0.72 6.48
CA ALA A 65 8.35 -0.34 5.08
C ALA A 65 9.72 0.16 4.64
N ILE A 66 10.04 -0.05 3.36
CA ILE A 66 11.25 0.44 2.74
C ILE A 66 10.97 1.81 2.14
N PHE A 67 11.77 2.80 2.51
CA PHE A 67 11.65 4.14 1.96
C PHE A 67 12.32 4.19 0.59
N MET A 68 11.60 4.72 -0.40
CA MET A 68 12.14 4.94 -1.74
C MET A 68 11.94 6.39 -2.14
N LYS A 69 12.99 7.00 -2.70
CA LYS A 69 12.95 8.39 -3.17
C LYS A 69 12.45 8.45 -4.59
N LYS A 70 11.86 9.60 -4.94
CA LYS A 70 11.50 9.89 -6.32
C LYS A 70 12.70 9.65 -7.24
N GLY A 71 12.49 8.88 -8.29
CA GLY A 71 13.53 8.54 -9.24
C GLY A 71 14.24 7.21 -8.99
N ASP A 72 14.10 6.64 -7.79
CA ASP A 72 14.63 5.31 -7.50
C ASP A 72 13.94 4.26 -8.36
N VAL A 73 14.66 3.19 -8.70
CA VAL A 73 14.10 2.07 -9.46
C VAL A 73 13.89 0.89 -8.53
N ASP A 74 12.66 0.40 -8.49
CA ASP A 74 12.33 -0.85 -7.81
C ASP A 74 12.67 -2.01 -8.75
N LEU A 75 13.80 -2.66 -8.49
CA LEU A 75 14.29 -3.73 -9.38
C LEU A 75 13.38 -4.94 -9.38
N SER A 76 12.67 -5.21 -8.30
CA SER A 76 11.77 -6.36 -8.22
C SER A 76 10.53 -6.20 -9.10
N ASN A 77 10.10 -4.97 -9.35
CA ASN A 77 8.91 -4.66 -10.14
C ASN A 77 9.22 -3.86 -11.41
N ASN A 78 10.51 -3.57 -11.65
CA ASN A 78 10.95 -2.75 -12.77
C ASN A 78 10.17 -1.43 -12.86
N TYR A 79 10.02 -0.77 -11.72
CA TYR A 79 9.21 0.44 -11.58
C TYR A 79 10.05 1.60 -11.08
N ARG A 80 9.90 2.77 -11.73
CA ARG A 80 10.55 4.00 -11.28
C ARG A 80 9.60 4.76 -10.35
N VAL A 81 10.09 5.06 -9.17
CA VAL A 81 9.30 5.74 -8.13
C VAL A 81 9.04 7.19 -8.55
N ARG A 82 7.77 7.60 -8.49
CA ARG A 82 7.34 8.94 -8.93
C ARG A 82 7.33 9.98 -7.83
N ALA A 83 7.31 9.57 -6.58
CA ALA A 83 7.34 10.44 -5.41
C ALA A 83 7.96 9.68 -4.25
N ASP A 84 8.55 10.41 -3.30
CA ASP A 84 9.05 9.78 -2.08
C ASP A 84 7.92 8.98 -1.43
N CYS A 85 8.18 7.72 -1.10
CA CYS A 85 7.15 6.84 -0.57
C CYS A 85 7.74 5.73 0.30
N TYR A 86 6.86 5.10 1.08
CA TYR A 86 7.17 3.92 1.87
C TYR A 86 6.49 2.72 1.23
N ASN A 87 7.20 1.60 1.13
CA ASN A 87 6.75 0.40 0.42
C ASN A 87 6.85 -0.84 1.29
N LEU A 88 5.82 -1.66 1.27
CA LEU A 88 5.78 -2.94 1.95
C LEU A 88 5.16 -3.98 1.02
N LYS A 89 5.72 -5.19 0.98
CA LYS A 89 5.18 -6.24 0.11
C LYS A 89 3.80 -6.69 0.60
N ILE A 90 2.94 -7.08 -0.35
CA ILE A 90 1.58 -7.54 -0.01
C ILE A 90 1.62 -8.68 1.00
N HIS A 91 2.53 -9.65 0.82
CA HIS A 91 2.61 -10.81 1.72
C HIS A 91 3.01 -10.46 3.16
N GLU A 92 3.47 -9.24 3.41
CA GLU A 92 3.82 -8.78 4.75
C GLU A 92 2.65 -8.12 5.48
N LEU A 93 1.50 -7.95 4.81
CA LEU A 93 0.29 -7.42 5.44
C LEU A 93 -0.40 -8.51 6.27
N ALA A 94 -1.20 -8.06 7.25
CA ALA A 94 -2.07 -8.99 7.95
C ALA A 94 -3.07 -9.59 6.97
N ALA A 95 -3.32 -10.90 7.07
CA ALA A 95 -4.29 -11.56 6.21
C ALA A 95 -5.68 -10.94 6.40
N PRO A 96 -6.46 -10.81 5.31
CA PRO A 96 -7.81 -10.28 5.40
C PRO A 96 -8.73 -11.21 6.18
#